data_d24188b411c1799fb4096a6bd617901c
#
_entry.id   d24188b411c1799fb4096a6bd617901c
#
_cell.length_a   1.000
_cell.length_b   1.000
_cell.length_c   1.000
_cell.angle_alpha   90.00
_cell.angle_beta   90.00
_cell.angle_gamma   90.00
#
_symmetry.space_group_name_H-M   'P 1'
#
loop_
_entity.id
_entity.type
_entity.pdbx_description
1 polymer ?
#
loop_
_entity_poly.entity_id
_entity_poly.type
_entity_poly.pdbx_seq_one_letter_code
_entity_poly.pdbx_strand_id
1 'polypeptide(L)'
;MQVTEAYYKWQDEYWTIPGNLLENTTRGHLSIFEHHLLPNIGEHSIDAIDLDKLQEYFNSLSKEGYSPKTLRNITQALDSLLSWCWTRRLVKMPINIKPWITFPKKRGGNNIKNTITINEYMVLLPHLSGHFKYVLQFLAATGIREEEVAILKDNINFEGHFFYVCTAIKRVYTDYKKKKTKLMISDYLKSSASYRIIPMTPDVEEIIRNQLEYMERKHIESDFLFSSCKGTLIDPRNILRAYHTVLEKAHLPQRGLHSLRKMFIYT
;
A
#
# COMPACT_ATOMS: atom_id res chain seq x y z
N MET A 1 10.22 32.41 -3.20
CA MET A 1 9.40 31.35 -3.87
C MET A 1 8.39 30.81 -2.88
N GLN A 2 7.15 30.66 -3.27
CA GLN A 2 6.10 30.06 -2.41
C GLN A 2 6.25 28.55 -2.34
N VAL A 3 5.73 27.94 -1.27
CA VAL A 3 5.73 26.47 -1.10
C VAL A 3 4.97 25.79 -2.24
N THR A 4 3.85 26.35 -2.70
CA THR A 4 3.10 25.86 -3.85
C THR A 4 3.92 25.81 -5.14
N GLU A 5 4.66 26.87 -5.44
CA GLU A 5 5.54 26.94 -6.62
C GLU A 5 6.66 25.89 -6.52
N ALA A 6 7.29 25.78 -5.34
CA ALA A 6 8.34 24.81 -5.09
C ALA A 6 7.83 23.37 -5.25
N TYR A 7 6.61 23.09 -4.75
CA TYR A 7 5.98 21.78 -4.86
C TYR A 7 5.75 21.36 -6.32
N TYR A 8 5.15 22.23 -7.13
CA TYR A 8 4.92 21.90 -8.54
C TYR A 8 6.22 21.77 -9.33
N LYS A 9 7.22 22.61 -9.04
CA LYS A 9 8.55 22.49 -9.63
C LYS A 9 9.23 21.16 -9.24
N TRP A 10 9.13 20.76 -7.97
CA TRP A 10 9.62 19.47 -7.49
C TRP A 10 8.92 18.29 -8.19
N GLN A 11 7.62 18.39 -8.40
CA GLN A 11 6.83 17.42 -9.13
C GLN A 11 7.32 17.27 -10.57
N ASP A 12 7.45 18.38 -11.28
CA ASP A 12 7.85 18.39 -12.68
C ASP A 12 9.33 17.97 -12.89
N GLU A 13 10.23 18.36 -12.00
CA GLU A 13 11.68 18.11 -12.16
C GLU A 13 12.19 16.83 -11.48
N TYR A 14 11.48 16.28 -10.50
CA TYR A 14 11.99 15.18 -9.69
C TYR A 14 11.11 13.92 -9.75
N TRP A 15 9.78 14.07 -9.70
CA TRP A 15 8.91 12.91 -9.70
C TRP A 15 8.77 12.26 -11.07
N THR A 16 8.98 13.01 -12.13
CA THR A 16 8.93 12.52 -13.51
C THR A 16 10.15 11.68 -13.89
N ILE A 17 11.25 11.78 -13.12
CA ILE A 17 12.46 10.99 -13.37
C ILE A 17 12.24 9.57 -12.86
N PRO A 18 12.34 8.54 -13.72
CA PRO A 18 12.19 7.15 -13.32
C PRO A 18 13.18 6.77 -12.21
N GLY A 19 12.67 6.15 -11.14
CA GLY A 19 13.49 5.65 -10.04
C GLY A 19 13.76 6.65 -8.90
N ASN A 20 13.50 7.95 -9.07
CA ASN A 20 13.71 8.94 -8.01
C ASN A 20 12.78 8.76 -6.82
N LEU A 21 11.51 8.44 -7.08
CA LEU A 21 10.53 8.09 -6.04
C LEU A 21 9.80 6.81 -6.41
N LEU A 22 9.55 5.98 -5.43
CA LEU A 22 8.64 4.84 -5.60
C LEU A 22 7.20 5.35 -5.77
N GLU A 23 6.42 4.72 -6.63
CA GLU A 23 5.04 5.14 -6.97
C GLU A 23 4.14 5.28 -5.74
N ASN A 24 4.28 4.40 -4.76
CA ASN A 24 3.52 4.49 -3.51
C ASN A 24 3.92 5.72 -2.68
N THR A 25 5.20 6.12 -2.71
CA THR A 25 5.71 7.33 -2.06
C THR A 25 5.14 8.57 -2.75
N THR A 26 5.17 8.60 -4.08
CA THR A 26 4.59 9.69 -4.88
C THR A 26 3.11 9.88 -4.60
N ARG A 27 2.33 8.80 -4.53
CA ARG A 27 0.90 8.85 -4.17
C ARG A 27 0.69 9.38 -2.75
N GLY A 28 1.52 8.96 -1.80
CA GLY A 28 1.49 9.46 -0.43
C GLY A 28 1.80 10.95 -0.36
N HIS A 29 2.84 11.39 -1.03
CA HIS A 29 3.20 12.81 -1.11
C HIS A 29 2.11 13.65 -1.77
N LEU A 30 1.54 13.21 -2.91
CA LEU A 30 0.46 13.92 -3.58
C LEU A 30 -0.72 14.17 -2.61
N SER A 31 -1.19 13.12 -1.94
CA SER A 31 -2.28 13.23 -0.96
C SER A 31 -1.94 14.16 0.20
N ILE A 32 -0.72 14.06 0.74
CA ILE A 32 -0.26 14.90 1.86
C ILE A 32 -0.20 16.38 1.45
N PHE A 33 0.41 16.67 0.30
CA PHE A 33 0.51 18.05 -0.16
C PHE A 33 -0.84 18.66 -0.46
N GLU A 34 -1.70 17.96 -1.21
CA GLU A 34 -3.01 18.50 -1.60
C GLU A 34 -3.98 18.70 -0.42
N HIS A 35 -3.97 17.78 0.56
CA HIS A 35 -4.96 17.83 1.65
C HIS A 35 -4.44 18.44 2.95
N HIS A 36 -3.13 18.51 3.13
CA HIS A 36 -2.56 18.97 4.39
C HIS A 36 -1.61 20.16 4.25
N LEU A 37 -0.67 20.14 3.30
CA LEU A 37 0.37 21.16 3.26
C LEU A 37 -0.03 22.38 2.44
N LEU A 38 -0.45 22.22 1.19
CA LEU A 38 -0.79 23.36 0.33
C LEU A 38 -1.93 24.23 0.88
N PRO A 39 -3.02 23.68 1.46
CA PRO A 39 -4.08 24.49 2.02
C PRO A 39 -3.64 25.34 3.22
N ASN A 40 -2.58 24.94 3.94
CA ASN A 40 -2.15 25.57 5.18
C ASN A 40 -0.90 26.43 5.06
N ILE A 41 0.06 26.00 4.23
CA ILE A 41 1.35 26.70 4.07
C ILE A 41 1.72 27.00 2.62
N GLY A 42 0.85 26.69 1.65
CA GLY A 42 1.14 26.80 0.23
C GLY A 42 1.55 28.19 -0.23
N GLU A 43 0.91 29.23 0.33
CA GLU A 43 1.19 30.63 -0.01
C GLU A 43 2.37 31.24 0.76
N HIS A 44 2.91 30.52 1.76
CA HIS A 44 4.05 31.02 2.51
C HIS A 44 5.34 30.93 1.70
N SER A 45 6.27 31.86 1.95
CA SER A 45 7.62 31.73 1.42
C SER A 45 8.30 30.51 2.01
N ILE A 46 8.96 29.73 1.14
CA ILE A 46 9.67 28.52 1.57
C ILE A 46 10.86 28.81 2.50
N ASP A 47 11.45 30.02 2.42
CA ASP A 47 12.51 30.49 3.32
C ASP A 47 11.98 30.99 4.67
N ALA A 48 10.67 31.16 4.83
CA ALA A 48 10.03 31.76 5.99
C ALA A 48 8.92 30.88 6.56
N ILE A 49 9.13 29.56 6.56
CA ILE A 49 8.21 28.63 7.21
C ILE A 49 8.29 28.83 8.72
N ASP A 50 7.17 29.28 9.30
CA ASP A 50 7.00 29.48 10.72
C ASP A 50 6.79 28.13 11.42
N LEU A 51 7.79 27.72 12.20
CA LEU A 51 7.79 26.43 12.90
C LEU A 51 6.74 26.38 14.02
N ASP A 52 6.44 27.51 14.68
CA ASP A 52 5.44 27.57 15.74
C ASP A 52 4.03 27.38 15.14
N LYS A 53 3.73 28.07 14.05
CA LYS A 53 2.47 27.87 13.29
C LYS A 53 2.35 26.44 12.75
N LEU A 54 3.44 25.86 12.28
CA LEU A 54 3.45 24.48 11.82
C LEU A 54 3.16 23.51 12.99
N GLN A 55 3.73 23.77 14.19
CA GLN A 55 3.43 23.00 15.40
C GLN A 55 1.96 23.14 15.82
N GLU A 56 1.40 24.36 15.78
CA GLU A 56 -0.02 24.61 16.05
C GLU A 56 -0.91 23.81 15.08
N TYR A 57 -0.57 23.82 13.81
CA TYR A 57 -1.28 23.02 12.80
C TYR A 57 -1.21 21.52 13.10
N PHE A 58 -0.05 20.96 13.46
CA PHE A 58 0.04 19.56 13.86
C PHE A 58 -0.74 19.24 15.13
N ASN A 59 -0.80 20.19 16.07
CA ASN A 59 -1.62 20.06 17.27
C ASN A 59 -3.12 20.04 16.93
N SER A 60 -3.59 20.81 15.94
CA SER A 60 -4.98 20.76 15.48
C SER A 60 -5.30 19.42 14.84
N LEU A 61 -4.46 18.92 13.94
CA LEU A 61 -4.63 17.59 13.35
C LEU A 61 -4.66 16.46 14.41
N SER A 62 -3.85 16.59 15.45
CA SER A 62 -3.87 15.64 16.56
C SER A 62 -5.20 15.66 17.32
N LYS A 63 -5.80 16.85 17.54
CA LYS A 63 -7.13 17.00 18.15
C LYS A 63 -8.24 16.43 17.28
N GLU A 64 -8.10 16.53 15.96
CA GLU A 64 -9.00 15.90 14.96
C GLU A 64 -8.87 14.37 14.91
N GLY A 65 -7.91 13.78 15.65
CA GLY A 65 -7.75 12.33 15.74
C GLY A 65 -6.73 11.71 14.80
N TYR A 66 -5.94 12.50 14.07
CA TYR A 66 -4.86 11.98 13.25
C TYR A 66 -3.79 11.28 14.08
N SER A 67 -3.32 10.13 13.59
CA SER A 67 -2.33 9.33 14.30
C SER A 67 -0.95 10.01 14.31
N PRO A 68 -0.12 9.79 15.36
CA PRO A 68 1.26 10.29 15.37
C PRO A 68 2.09 9.84 14.16
N LYS A 69 1.75 8.67 13.58
CA LYS A 69 2.38 8.18 12.35
C LYS A 69 2.01 9.05 11.15
N THR A 70 0.75 9.44 11.04
CA THR A 70 0.26 10.32 9.97
C THR A 70 0.97 11.67 10.03
N LEU A 71 1.07 12.25 11.24
CA LEU A 71 1.75 13.53 11.44
C LEU A 71 3.23 13.45 11.03
N ARG A 72 3.94 12.37 11.40
CA ARG A 72 5.33 12.14 10.94
C ARG A 72 5.43 11.99 9.44
N ASN A 73 4.47 11.34 8.78
CA ASN A 73 4.47 11.23 7.32
C ASN A 73 4.29 12.60 6.65
N ILE A 74 3.44 13.47 7.20
CA ILE A 74 3.26 14.85 6.72
C ILE A 74 4.57 15.63 6.87
N THR A 75 5.20 15.57 8.03
CA THR A 75 6.50 16.20 8.29
C THR A 75 7.57 15.69 7.32
N GLN A 76 7.61 14.37 7.10
CA GLN A 76 8.60 13.77 6.18
C GLN A 76 8.39 14.19 4.73
N ALA A 77 7.16 14.36 4.28
CA ALA A 77 6.87 14.85 2.94
C ALA A 77 7.36 16.29 2.76
N LEU A 78 7.12 17.16 3.75
CA LEU A 78 7.63 18.53 3.74
C LEU A 78 9.16 18.58 3.79
N ASP A 79 9.82 17.79 4.66
CA ASP A 79 11.27 17.67 4.71
C ASP A 79 11.87 17.24 3.37
N SER A 80 11.19 16.34 2.64
CA SER A 80 11.65 15.88 1.33
C SER A 80 11.64 17.02 0.30
N LEU A 81 10.60 17.85 0.30
CA LEU A 81 10.54 19.06 -0.54
C LEU A 81 11.64 20.05 -0.16
N LEU A 82 11.80 20.36 1.12
CA LEU A 82 12.80 21.32 1.61
C LEU A 82 14.22 20.88 1.30
N SER A 83 14.50 19.58 1.47
CA SER A 83 15.79 18.98 1.12
C SER A 83 16.08 19.10 -0.38
N TRP A 84 15.09 18.85 -1.23
CA TRP A 84 15.22 19.04 -2.66
C TRP A 84 15.45 20.51 -3.01
N CYS A 85 14.70 21.44 -2.42
CA CYS A 85 14.90 22.88 -2.62
C CYS A 85 16.30 23.33 -2.23
N TRP A 86 16.84 22.79 -1.13
CA TRP A 86 18.23 23.05 -0.74
C TRP A 86 19.23 22.55 -1.78
N THR A 87 19.10 21.33 -2.28
CA THR A 87 20.00 20.78 -3.30
C THR A 87 19.95 21.58 -4.60
N ARG A 88 18.83 22.23 -4.89
CA ARG A 88 18.62 23.10 -6.06
C ARG A 88 18.95 24.58 -5.79
N ARG A 89 19.45 24.91 -4.59
CA ARG A 89 19.78 26.29 -4.18
C ARG A 89 18.59 27.25 -4.28
N LEU A 90 17.38 26.73 -4.05
CA LEU A 90 16.13 27.50 -4.07
C LEU A 90 15.82 28.11 -2.71
N VAL A 91 16.51 27.68 -1.66
CA VAL A 91 16.46 28.21 -0.29
C VAL A 91 17.84 28.63 0.16
N LYS A 92 17.91 29.66 1.02
CA LYS A 92 19.17 30.25 1.48
C LYS A 92 19.92 29.38 2.49
N MET A 93 19.18 28.59 3.27
CA MET A 93 19.73 27.73 4.32
C MET A 93 19.03 26.36 4.28
N PRO A 94 19.72 25.27 4.70
CA PRO A 94 19.09 23.98 4.87
C PRO A 94 18.05 24.06 6.00
N ILE A 95 16.81 23.67 5.68
CA ILE A 95 15.72 23.66 6.65
C ILE A 95 15.44 22.19 6.99
N ASN A 96 15.65 21.82 8.27
CA ASN A 96 15.26 20.52 8.80
C ASN A 96 14.21 20.76 9.89
N ILE A 97 12.96 20.42 9.59
CA ILE A 97 11.85 20.69 10.50
C ILE A 97 11.65 19.60 11.58
N LYS A 98 12.13 18.37 11.32
CA LYS A 98 11.90 17.22 12.23
C LYS A 98 12.31 17.44 13.67
N PRO A 99 13.48 18.01 13.99
CA PRO A 99 13.89 18.22 15.37
C PRO A 99 13.01 19.20 16.13
N TRP A 100 12.31 20.09 15.41
CA TRP A 100 11.52 21.20 15.98
C TRP A 100 10.06 20.83 16.22
N ILE A 101 9.57 19.74 15.58
CA ILE A 101 8.17 19.33 15.70
C ILE A 101 8.02 18.25 16.77
N THR A 102 7.21 18.54 17.77
CA THR A 102 6.84 17.60 18.82
C THR A 102 5.61 16.81 18.43
N PHE A 103 5.73 15.49 18.44
CA PHE A 103 4.62 14.59 18.15
C PHE A 103 4.03 13.98 19.40
N PRO A 104 2.69 13.82 19.49
CA PRO A 104 2.08 13.13 20.60
C PRO A 104 2.62 11.69 20.70
N LYS A 105 2.86 11.23 21.91
CA LYS A 105 3.27 9.85 22.16
C LYS A 105 2.12 8.91 21.77
N LYS A 106 2.45 7.81 21.09
CA LYS A 106 1.45 6.77 20.80
C LYS A 106 1.00 6.16 22.12
N ARG A 107 -0.23 6.41 22.54
CA ARG A 107 -0.84 5.65 23.64
C ARG A 107 -0.94 4.21 23.17
N GLY A 108 -0.36 3.29 23.93
CA GLY A 108 -0.27 1.88 23.58
C GLY A 108 -1.65 1.29 23.26
N GLY A 109 -1.90 0.98 22.00
CA GLY A 109 -3.04 0.21 21.56
C GLY A 109 -2.51 -1.15 21.13
N ASN A 110 -3.08 -2.23 21.65
CA ASN A 110 -2.72 -3.59 21.23
C ASN A 110 -2.93 -3.75 19.73
N ASN A 111 -1.85 -4.00 18.99
CA ASN A 111 -1.89 -4.33 17.56
C ASN A 111 -2.67 -5.63 17.26
N ILE A 112 -3.01 -6.38 18.29
CA ILE A 112 -3.82 -7.62 18.24
C ILE A 112 -5.22 -7.35 17.66
N LYS A 113 -5.81 -6.17 17.91
CA LYS A 113 -7.16 -5.81 17.39
C LYS A 113 -7.27 -5.82 15.84
N ASN A 114 -6.15 -5.80 15.12
CA ASN A 114 -6.13 -5.79 13.65
C ASN A 114 -5.64 -7.12 13.06
N THR A 115 -5.67 -8.21 13.82
CA THR A 115 -5.35 -9.56 13.35
C THR A 115 -6.62 -10.39 13.37
N ILE A 116 -6.87 -11.18 12.35
CA ILE A 116 -7.91 -12.21 12.39
C ILE A 116 -7.34 -13.43 13.11
N THR A 117 -8.10 -14.03 14.02
CA THR A 117 -7.73 -15.28 14.68
C THR A 117 -8.10 -16.47 13.80
N ILE A 118 -7.52 -17.65 14.08
CA ILE A 118 -7.89 -18.90 13.39
C ILE A 118 -9.39 -19.19 13.55
N ASN A 119 -9.92 -19.04 14.75
CA ASN A 119 -11.34 -19.28 15.00
C ASN A 119 -12.24 -18.35 14.17
N GLU A 120 -11.89 -17.05 14.09
CA GLU A 120 -12.61 -16.10 13.24
C GLU A 120 -12.46 -16.46 11.75
N TYR A 121 -11.29 -16.94 11.33
CA TYR A 121 -11.08 -17.40 9.96
C TYR A 121 -11.93 -18.64 9.63
N MET A 122 -12.06 -19.57 10.55
CA MET A 122 -12.93 -20.74 10.37
C MET A 122 -14.41 -20.34 10.22
N VAL A 123 -14.86 -19.32 10.97
CA VAL A 123 -16.22 -18.74 10.81
C VAL A 123 -16.38 -18.05 9.46
N LEU A 124 -15.30 -17.46 8.91
CA LEU A 124 -15.31 -16.76 7.63
C LEU A 124 -15.35 -17.72 6.43
N LEU A 125 -14.73 -18.91 6.52
CA LEU A 125 -14.58 -19.85 5.40
C LEU A 125 -15.89 -20.19 4.66
N PRO A 126 -17.02 -20.49 5.35
CA PRO A 126 -18.29 -20.82 4.68
C PRO A 126 -18.87 -19.66 3.83
N HIS A 127 -18.46 -18.43 4.12
CA HIS A 127 -18.93 -17.25 3.40
C HIS A 127 -18.06 -16.91 2.18
N LEU A 128 -16.91 -17.57 2.01
CA LEU A 128 -16.05 -17.41 0.85
C LEU A 128 -16.70 -18.03 -0.39
N SER A 129 -16.95 -17.20 -1.40
CA SER A 129 -17.58 -17.66 -2.64
C SER A 129 -17.14 -16.83 -3.84
N GLY A 130 -17.43 -17.34 -5.05
CA GLY A 130 -17.22 -16.63 -6.29
C GLY A 130 -15.74 -16.41 -6.63
N HIS A 131 -15.48 -15.37 -7.40
CA HIS A 131 -14.19 -15.07 -8.02
C HIS A 131 -13.04 -14.83 -7.02
N PHE A 132 -13.35 -14.28 -5.83
CA PHE A 132 -12.34 -13.93 -4.83
C PHE A 132 -12.13 -15.02 -3.75
N LYS A 133 -12.84 -16.15 -3.83
CA LYS A 133 -12.73 -17.23 -2.85
C LYS A 133 -11.29 -17.70 -2.68
N TYR A 134 -10.70 -18.15 -3.77
CA TYR A 134 -9.40 -18.81 -3.71
C TYR A 134 -8.23 -17.85 -3.45
N VAL A 135 -8.30 -16.60 -3.92
CA VAL A 135 -7.26 -15.62 -3.60
C VAL A 135 -7.26 -15.26 -2.11
N LEU A 136 -8.43 -15.19 -1.46
CA LEU A 136 -8.52 -14.95 -0.02
C LEU A 136 -8.00 -16.15 0.79
N GLN A 137 -8.34 -17.37 0.38
CA GLN A 137 -7.78 -18.59 0.98
C GLN A 137 -6.26 -18.65 0.79
N PHE A 138 -5.77 -18.34 -0.40
CA PHE A 138 -4.35 -18.34 -0.71
C PHE A 138 -3.56 -17.31 0.12
N LEU A 139 -4.08 -16.09 0.28
CA LEU A 139 -3.49 -15.07 1.14
C LEU A 139 -3.40 -15.53 2.60
N ALA A 140 -4.43 -16.21 3.09
CA ALA A 140 -4.46 -16.76 4.45
C ALA A 140 -3.47 -17.93 4.64
N ALA A 141 -3.38 -18.82 3.65
CA ALA A 141 -2.56 -20.03 3.73
C ALA A 141 -1.06 -19.81 3.44
N THR A 142 -0.70 -18.71 2.76
CA THR A 142 0.69 -18.43 2.37
C THR A 142 1.30 -17.22 3.06
N GLY A 143 0.45 -16.36 3.61
CA GLY A 143 0.89 -15.11 4.23
C GLY A 143 1.63 -14.14 3.28
N ILE A 144 1.51 -14.24 1.96
CA ILE A 144 2.07 -13.27 1.01
C ILE A 144 1.35 -11.92 1.15
N ARG A 145 1.98 -10.84 0.62
CA ARG A 145 1.32 -9.53 0.60
C ARG A 145 0.26 -9.49 -0.50
N GLU A 146 -0.79 -8.71 -0.29
CA GLU A 146 -1.87 -8.55 -1.27
C GLU A 146 -1.40 -8.01 -2.63
N GLU A 147 -0.28 -7.28 -2.67
CA GLU A 147 0.32 -6.80 -3.91
C GLU A 147 1.09 -7.92 -4.65
N GLU A 148 1.49 -8.99 -3.95
CA GLU A 148 2.26 -10.11 -4.47
C GLU A 148 1.39 -11.21 -5.12
N VAL A 149 0.08 -11.04 -5.19
CA VAL A 149 -0.85 -12.02 -5.78
C VAL A 149 -0.73 -12.18 -7.32
N ALA A 150 0.07 -11.33 -7.98
CA ALA A 150 0.36 -11.46 -9.41
C ALA A 150 1.34 -12.61 -9.68
N ILE A 151 1.00 -13.81 -9.25
CA ILE A 151 1.80 -15.01 -9.49
C ILE A 151 1.53 -15.49 -10.90
N LEU A 152 2.59 -15.60 -11.71
CA LEU A 152 2.53 -16.23 -13.01
C LEU A 152 2.33 -17.75 -12.85
N LYS A 153 1.53 -18.35 -13.71
CA LYS A 153 1.31 -19.80 -13.69
C LYS A 153 2.61 -20.58 -13.90
N ASP A 154 3.51 -20.05 -14.73
CA ASP A 154 4.83 -20.65 -14.99
C ASP A 154 5.78 -20.60 -13.78
N ASN A 155 5.45 -19.78 -12.78
CA ASN A 155 6.20 -19.69 -11.52
C ASN A 155 5.76 -20.75 -10.49
N ILE A 156 4.84 -21.63 -10.83
CA ILE A 156 4.31 -22.69 -9.95
C ILE A 156 4.92 -24.03 -10.36
N ASN A 157 5.68 -24.63 -9.47
CA ASN A 157 6.26 -25.95 -9.66
C ASN A 157 5.55 -26.98 -8.78
N PHE A 158 4.63 -27.74 -9.37
CA PHE A 158 3.88 -28.77 -8.64
C PHE A 158 4.74 -30.00 -8.30
N GLU A 159 5.74 -30.33 -9.11
CA GLU A 159 6.64 -31.47 -8.85
C GLU A 159 7.57 -31.15 -7.69
N GLY A 160 8.08 -29.92 -7.62
CA GLY A 160 8.95 -29.43 -6.55
C GLY A 160 8.20 -28.91 -5.31
N HIS A 161 6.88 -28.85 -5.34
CA HIS A 161 6.02 -28.34 -4.25
C HIS A 161 6.37 -26.92 -3.80
N PHE A 162 6.58 -25.99 -4.77
CA PHE A 162 6.86 -24.59 -4.46
C PHE A 162 6.36 -23.63 -5.55
N PHE A 163 6.29 -22.35 -5.23
CA PHE A 163 6.10 -21.28 -6.20
C PHE A 163 7.03 -20.09 -5.93
N TYR A 164 7.31 -19.32 -7.00
CA TYR A 164 8.12 -18.10 -6.90
C TYR A 164 7.25 -16.87 -6.69
N VAL A 165 7.66 -16.02 -5.75
CA VAL A 165 7.16 -14.65 -5.60
C VAL A 165 8.23 -13.72 -6.16
N CYS A 166 8.01 -13.18 -7.36
CA CYS A 166 8.96 -12.33 -8.07
C CYS A 166 8.33 -11.05 -8.63
N THR A 167 7.02 -10.92 -8.54
CA THR A 167 6.26 -9.78 -9.08
C THR A 167 5.34 -9.19 -8.02
N ALA A 168 4.98 -7.92 -8.20
CA ALA A 168 3.94 -7.26 -7.40
C ALA A 168 3.08 -6.35 -8.27
N ILE A 169 1.80 -6.26 -7.92
CA ILE A 169 0.87 -5.32 -8.54
C ILE A 169 1.06 -3.95 -7.91
N LYS A 170 1.32 -2.95 -8.73
CA LYS A 170 1.37 -1.56 -8.31
C LYS A 170 0.36 -0.73 -9.07
N ARG A 171 -0.18 0.26 -8.39
CA ARG A 171 -1.00 1.27 -9.02
C ARG A 171 -0.17 2.53 -9.21
N VAL A 172 0.12 2.87 -10.46
CA VAL A 172 0.97 4.00 -10.83
C VAL A 172 0.13 5.13 -11.43
N TYR A 173 0.55 6.37 -11.24
CA TYR A 173 -0.02 7.50 -11.94
C TYR A 173 0.49 7.51 -13.39
N THR A 174 -0.43 7.62 -14.33
CA THR A 174 -0.13 7.90 -15.75
C THR A 174 -0.23 9.39 -16.05
N ASP A 175 -0.97 10.13 -15.23
CA ASP A 175 -1.10 11.58 -15.29
C ASP A 175 -1.40 12.08 -13.87
N TYR A 176 -0.43 12.76 -13.25
CA TYR A 176 -0.57 13.31 -11.90
C TYR A 176 -1.61 14.43 -11.85
N LYS A 177 -1.65 15.31 -12.86
CA LYS A 177 -2.56 16.46 -12.91
C LYS A 177 -4.02 16.01 -13.05
N LYS A 178 -4.26 14.96 -13.86
CA LYS A 178 -5.60 14.38 -14.06
C LYS A 178 -5.92 13.24 -13.09
N LYS A 179 -5.02 12.92 -12.17
CA LYS A 179 -5.12 11.80 -11.22
C LYS A 179 -5.45 10.45 -11.88
N LYS A 180 -5.03 10.27 -13.14
CA LYS A 180 -5.23 9.01 -13.85
C LYS A 180 -4.23 7.97 -13.35
N THR A 181 -4.72 6.77 -13.06
CA THR A 181 -3.88 5.66 -12.59
C THR A 181 -4.15 4.40 -13.39
N LYS A 182 -3.13 3.56 -13.52
CA LYS A 182 -3.25 2.18 -14.05
C LYS A 182 -2.61 1.18 -13.10
N LEU A 183 -3.04 -0.09 -13.22
CA LEU A 183 -2.33 -1.20 -12.59
C LEU A 183 -1.17 -1.61 -13.50
N MET A 184 -0.03 -1.88 -12.89
CA MET A 184 1.16 -2.41 -13.56
C MET A 184 1.77 -3.49 -12.70
N ILE A 185 2.47 -4.42 -13.36
CA ILE A 185 3.40 -5.33 -12.70
C ILE A 185 4.68 -4.55 -12.45
N SER A 186 5.24 -4.74 -11.29
CA SER A 186 6.57 -4.28 -10.95
C SER A 186 7.44 -5.48 -10.69
N ASP A 187 8.50 -5.63 -11.48
CA ASP A 187 9.57 -6.60 -11.27
C ASP A 187 10.48 -6.16 -10.13
N TYR A 188 10.38 -4.88 -9.69
CA TYR A 188 11.06 -4.35 -8.53
C TYR A 188 10.18 -4.55 -7.28
N LEU A 189 10.41 -5.65 -6.58
CA LEU A 189 9.91 -5.82 -5.22
C LEU A 189 10.65 -4.85 -4.30
N LYS A 190 10.00 -4.45 -3.18
CA LYS A 190 10.47 -3.41 -2.26
C LYS A 190 11.89 -3.66 -1.70
N SER A 191 12.35 -4.90 -1.72
CA SER A 191 13.69 -5.33 -1.30
C SER A 191 14.08 -6.63 -2.00
N SER A 192 15.38 -6.93 -2.07
CA SER A 192 15.89 -8.22 -2.55
C SER A 192 15.30 -9.42 -1.79
N ALA A 193 15.04 -9.26 -0.50
CA ALA A 193 14.37 -10.27 0.34
C ALA A 193 12.90 -10.55 -0.04
N SER A 194 12.33 -9.76 -0.95
CA SER A 194 10.96 -10.00 -1.45
C SER A 194 10.93 -11.04 -2.57
N TYR A 195 12.04 -11.26 -3.27
CA TYR A 195 12.20 -12.36 -4.21
C TYR A 195 12.43 -13.65 -3.43
N ARG A 196 11.45 -14.55 -3.45
CA ARG A 196 11.54 -15.75 -2.62
C ARG A 196 10.76 -16.92 -3.21
N ILE A 197 11.23 -18.11 -2.84
CA ILE A 197 10.51 -19.36 -3.06
C ILE A 197 9.62 -19.59 -1.83
N ILE A 198 8.39 -19.98 -2.07
CA ILE A 198 7.46 -20.40 -1.02
C ILE A 198 7.11 -21.87 -1.25
N PRO A 199 7.40 -22.74 -0.26
CA PRO A 199 6.96 -24.13 -0.32
C PRO A 199 5.44 -24.21 -0.27
N MET A 200 4.86 -25.14 -0.99
CA MET A 200 3.44 -25.42 -1.01
C MET A 200 3.11 -26.55 -0.03
N THR A 201 2.24 -26.28 0.91
CA THR A 201 1.57 -27.35 1.66
C THR A 201 0.50 -27.99 0.80
N PRO A 202 0.02 -29.22 1.11
CA PRO A 202 -1.09 -29.85 0.39
C PRO A 202 -2.31 -28.93 0.24
N ASP A 203 -2.64 -28.17 1.29
CA ASP A 203 -3.77 -27.22 1.28
C ASP A 203 -3.54 -26.06 0.27
N VAL A 204 -2.30 -25.55 0.18
CA VAL A 204 -1.95 -24.49 -0.78
C VAL A 204 -2.03 -25.04 -2.21
N GLU A 205 -1.55 -26.25 -2.46
CA GLU A 205 -1.69 -26.89 -3.77
C GLU A 205 -3.15 -27.10 -4.17
N GLU A 206 -3.98 -27.56 -3.23
CA GLU A 206 -5.41 -27.72 -3.46
C GLU A 206 -6.08 -26.40 -3.83
N ILE A 207 -5.75 -25.30 -3.11
CA ILE A 207 -6.26 -23.96 -3.40
C ILE A 207 -5.86 -23.53 -4.82
N ILE A 208 -4.61 -23.78 -5.23
CA ILE A 208 -4.11 -23.43 -6.56
C ILE A 208 -4.84 -24.23 -7.63
N ARG A 209 -4.96 -25.55 -7.47
CA ARG A 209 -5.67 -26.42 -8.42
C ARG A 209 -7.14 -26.01 -8.57
N ASN A 210 -7.82 -25.77 -7.46
CA ASN A 210 -9.20 -25.29 -7.45
C ASN A 210 -9.35 -23.92 -8.14
N GLN A 211 -8.35 -23.03 -8.02
CA GLN A 211 -8.35 -21.75 -8.73
C GLN A 211 -8.17 -21.95 -10.24
N LEU A 212 -7.27 -22.81 -10.66
CA LEU A 212 -7.06 -23.12 -12.10
C LEU A 212 -8.33 -23.72 -12.71
N GLU A 213 -8.94 -24.70 -12.04
CA GLU A 213 -10.21 -25.30 -12.44
C GLU A 213 -11.36 -24.28 -12.51
N TYR A 214 -11.41 -23.36 -11.54
CA TYR A 214 -12.37 -22.25 -11.56
C TYR A 214 -12.17 -21.36 -12.78
N MET A 215 -10.92 -21.02 -13.15
CA MET A 215 -10.60 -20.21 -14.31
C MET A 215 -11.02 -20.92 -15.62
N GLU A 216 -10.72 -22.20 -15.74
CA GLU A 216 -11.12 -23.02 -16.89
C GLU A 216 -12.65 -23.05 -17.04
N ARG A 217 -13.37 -23.40 -15.98
CA ARG A 217 -14.84 -23.45 -15.97
C ARG A 217 -15.51 -22.10 -16.30
N LYS A 218 -14.82 -20.98 -15.99
CA LYS A 218 -15.30 -19.62 -16.26
C LYS A 218 -14.75 -19.02 -17.54
N HIS A 219 -13.98 -19.80 -18.31
CA HIS A 219 -13.30 -19.37 -19.54
C HIS A 219 -12.47 -18.09 -19.33
N ILE A 220 -11.71 -18.03 -18.22
CA ILE A 220 -10.82 -16.92 -17.91
C ILE A 220 -9.42 -17.23 -18.41
N GLU A 221 -9.02 -16.60 -19.50
CA GLU A 221 -7.66 -16.70 -20.04
C GLU A 221 -6.76 -15.65 -19.39
N SER A 222 -5.67 -16.09 -18.77
CA SER A 222 -4.68 -15.21 -18.13
C SER A 222 -3.41 -16.00 -17.84
N ASP A 223 -2.26 -15.32 -17.91
CA ASP A 223 -0.97 -15.87 -17.45
C ASP A 223 -0.86 -15.88 -15.91
N PHE A 224 -1.72 -15.12 -15.23
CA PHE A 224 -1.72 -15.02 -13.77
C PHE A 224 -2.65 -16.05 -13.14
N LEU A 225 -2.19 -16.64 -12.02
CA LEU A 225 -3.01 -17.50 -11.17
C LEU A 225 -4.27 -16.78 -10.69
N PHE A 226 -4.12 -15.51 -10.26
CA PHE A 226 -5.23 -14.66 -9.86
C PHE A 226 -5.33 -13.46 -10.78
N SER A 227 -6.41 -13.39 -11.53
CA SER A 227 -6.70 -12.33 -12.49
C SER A 227 -8.07 -11.70 -12.23
N SER A 228 -8.44 -10.70 -12.99
CA SER A 228 -9.83 -10.25 -13.07
C SER A 228 -10.68 -11.25 -13.85
N CYS A 229 -12.01 -11.10 -13.81
CA CYS A 229 -12.91 -11.93 -14.64
C CYS A 229 -12.68 -11.78 -16.16
N LYS A 230 -11.90 -10.78 -16.58
CA LYS A 230 -11.52 -10.53 -17.98
C LYS A 230 -10.08 -10.99 -18.30
N GLY A 231 -9.43 -11.73 -17.41
CA GLY A 231 -8.04 -12.19 -17.58
C GLY A 231 -6.97 -11.11 -17.33
N THR A 232 -7.34 -9.87 -17.00
CA THR A 232 -6.39 -8.79 -16.71
C THR A 232 -5.90 -8.84 -15.26
N LEU A 233 -4.93 -7.99 -14.89
CA LEU A 233 -4.46 -7.89 -13.51
C LEU A 233 -5.61 -7.69 -12.52
N ILE A 234 -5.59 -8.46 -11.44
CA ILE A 234 -6.53 -8.29 -10.34
C ILE A 234 -6.17 -7.03 -9.53
N ASP A 235 -7.17 -6.19 -9.23
CA ASP A 235 -6.94 -5.02 -8.37
C ASP A 235 -7.00 -5.43 -6.88
N PRO A 236 -5.93 -5.22 -6.08
CA PRO A 236 -5.95 -5.52 -4.66
C PRO A 236 -7.09 -4.85 -3.89
N ARG A 237 -7.57 -3.68 -4.37
CA ARG A 237 -8.74 -3.02 -3.78
C ARG A 237 -10.04 -3.80 -3.98
N ASN A 238 -10.15 -4.56 -5.07
CA ASN A 238 -11.30 -5.43 -5.29
C ASN A 238 -11.25 -6.65 -4.38
N ILE A 239 -10.05 -7.21 -4.13
CA ILE A 239 -9.84 -8.26 -3.15
C ILE A 239 -10.24 -7.76 -1.74
N LEU A 240 -9.82 -6.54 -1.37
CA LEU A 240 -10.18 -5.93 -0.09
C LEU A 240 -11.70 -5.74 0.05
N ARG A 241 -12.38 -5.24 -1.00
CA ARG A 241 -13.85 -5.10 -0.97
C ARG A 241 -14.55 -6.45 -0.79
N ALA A 242 -14.09 -7.48 -1.52
CA ALA A 242 -14.62 -8.83 -1.35
C ALA A 242 -14.39 -9.36 0.06
N TYR A 243 -13.20 -9.14 0.63
CA TYR A 243 -12.89 -9.50 2.02
C TYR A 243 -13.80 -8.80 3.01
N HIS A 244 -14.04 -7.48 2.84
CA HIS A 244 -14.97 -6.73 3.68
C HIS A 244 -16.40 -7.28 3.62
N THR A 245 -16.89 -7.64 2.42
CA THR A 245 -18.21 -8.27 2.25
C THR A 245 -18.29 -9.62 2.98
N VAL A 246 -17.21 -10.39 2.97
CA VAL A 246 -17.16 -11.69 3.67
C VAL A 246 -17.13 -11.50 5.18
N LEU A 247 -16.32 -10.54 5.68
CA LEU A 247 -16.30 -10.20 7.11
C LEU A 247 -17.69 -9.75 7.61
N GLU A 248 -18.39 -8.94 6.83
CA GLU A 248 -19.74 -8.49 7.14
C GLU A 248 -20.73 -9.67 7.23
N LYS A 249 -20.71 -10.58 6.25
CA LYS A 249 -21.54 -11.80 6.27
C LYS A 249 -21.24 -12.72 7.46
N ALA A 250 -19.98 -12.76 7.89
CA ALA A 250 -19.53 -13.51 9.04
C ALA A 250 -19.75 -12.78 10.38
N HIS A 251 -20.35 -11.57 10.37
CA HIS A 251 -20.50 -10.69 11.53
C HIS A 251 -19.18 -10.38 12.26
N LEU A 252 -18.07 -10.28 11.52
CA LEU A 252 -16.76 -9.97 12.04
C LEU A 252 -16.39 -8.50 11.81
N PRO A 253 -15.56 -7.90 12.68
CA PRO A 253 -15.10 -6.52 12.50
C PRO A 253 -14.33 -6.35 11.19
N GLN A 254 -14.50 -5.20 10.53
CA GLN A 254 -13.77 -4.83 9.32
C GLN A 254 -12.26 -4.75 9.57
N ARG A 255 -11.48 -5.40 8.71
CA ARG A 255 -10.01 -5.47 8.78
C ARG A 255 -9.40 -5.38 7.38
N GLY A 256 -8.15 -4.91 7.30
CA GLY A 256 -7.39 -4.94 6.04
C GLY A 256 -6.89 -6.36 5.72
N LEU A 257 -6.58 -6.62 4.44
CA LEU A 257 -6.04 -7.91 3.97
C LEU A 257 -4.78 -8.35 4.72
N HIS A 258 -3.98 -7.39 5.20
CA HIS A 258 -2.79 -7.68 6.01
C HIS A 258 -3.11 -8.44 7.32
N SER A 259 -4.39 -8.46 7.76
CA SER A 259 -4.83 -9.28 8.90
C SER A 259 -4.70 -10.78 8.65
N LEU A 260 -4.92 -11.23 7.40
CA LEU A 260 -4.72 -12.62 6.97
C LEU A 260 -3.24 -13.02 7.06
N ARG A 261 -2.35 -12.17 6.55
CA ARG A 261 -0.91 -12.37 6.67
C ARG A 261 -0.43 -12.40 8.13
N LYS A 262 -0.98 -11.53 8.99
CA LYS A 262 -0.65 -11.56 10.42
C LYS A 262 -1.10 -12.86 11.07
N MET A 263 -2.28 -13.37 10.74
CA MET A 263 -2.74 -14.68 11.21
C MET A 263 -1.71 -15.75 10.86
N PHE A 264 -1.31 -15.86 9.59
CA PHE A 264 -0.30 -16.82 9.13
C PHE A 264 1.04 -16.75 9.90
N ILE A 265 1.48 -15.53 10.27
CA ILE A 265 2.77 -15.35 10.98
C ILE A 265 2.68 -15.75 12.46
N TYR A 266 1.51 -15.62 13.07
CA TYR A 266 1.30 -15.90 14.51
C TYR A 266 0.73 -17.28 14.78
N THR A 267 0.49 -18.09 13.73
CA THR A 267 0.11 -19.50 13.81
C THR A 267 1.30 -20.41 13.72
#